data_13c3000aec6d6a738bb37e64b86ae189
#
_entry.id   13c3000aec6d6a738bb37e64b86ae189
#
_cell.length_a   1.000
_cell.length_b   1.000
_cell.length_c   1.000
_cell.angle_alpha   90.00
_cell.angle_beta   90.00
_cell.angle_gamma   90.00
#
_symmetry.space_group_name_H-M   'P 1'
#
loop_
_entity.id
_entity.type
_entity.pdbx_description
1 polymer ?
#
loop_
_entity_poly.entity_id
_entity_poly.type
_entity_poly.pdbx_seq_one_letter_code
_entity_poly.pdbx_strand_id
1 'polypeptide(L)'
;MKSEVYNMDCLEYMRTLPDKAFAIAIADPPYGGAGNEKLDGGGGSVNASTGTRKTSAPAGGGRHYTFGLRKKNRNYTNRRNLGDEIRKKIVEWDTAPDEEFFKELFRVSRNQIIWGANYFPNMPPTRCFVVWRKLSISENFSMAMAEYAWTSFGTNAKVFECAPQGDQKDLRFHPTQKPVKLYQWLLSNFAKEGDTIFDPMMGSQSSRIAANRLGFDYVGCEIDKEYFDKGCERFEKQCHGIIKMNNGDTITQTQLEF
;
A
#
# COMPACT_ATOMS: atom_id res chain seq x y z
N MET A 1 -6.78 0.62 24.44
CA MET A 1 -6.61 0.45 22.98
C MET A 1 -6.60 -1.04 22.65
N LYS A 2 -7.48 -1.46 21.75
CA LYS A 2 -7.56 -2.84 21.25
C LYS A 2 -7.00 -2.88 19.82
N SER A 3 -6.34 -3.98 19.45
CA SER A 3 -5.79 -4.17 18.10
C SER A 3 -6.02 -5.61 17.68
N GLU A 4 -7.10 -5.84 16.96
CA GLU A 4 -7.55 -7.16 16.52
C GLU A 4 -7.31 -7.33 15.02
N VAL A 5 -6.69 -8.45 14.63
CA VAL A 5 -6.41 -8.73 13.21
C VAL A 5 -6.72 -10.18 12.87
N TYR A 6 -7.23 -10.38 11.65
CA TYR A 6 -7.75 -11.65 11.18
C TYR A 6 -7.11 -12.03 9.84
N ASN A 7 -6.60 -13.28 9.75
CA ASN A 7 -6.19 -13.84 8.47
C ASN A 7 -7.39 -14.50 7.80
N MET A 8 -8.17 -13.69 7.09
CA MET A 8 -9.40 -14.14 6.43
C MET A 8 -9.83 -13.16 5.33
N ASP A 9 -10.80 -13.58 4.55
CA ASP A 9 -11.46 -12.70 3.60
C ASP A 9 -12.25 -11.60 4.33
N CYS A 10 -12.01 -10.35 3.91
CA CYS A 10 -12.63 -9.19 4.56
C CYS A 10 -14.14 -9.09 4.30
N LEU A 11 -14.65 -9.60 3.18
CA LEU A 11 -16.07 -9.59 2.86
C LEU A 11 -16.81 -10.57 3.76
N GLU A 12 -16.24 -11.77 3.98
CA GLU A 12 -16.77 -12.72 4.95
C GLU A 12 -16.84 -12.11 6.36
N TYR A 13 -15.76 -11.44 6.78
CA TYR A 13 -15.73 -10.75 8.07
C TYR A 13 -16.79 -9.66 8.16
N MET A 14 -16.87 -8.77 7.17
CA MET A 14 -17.83 -7.65 7.18
C MET A 14 -19.27 -8.13 7.27
N ARG A 15 -19.63 -9.25 6.63
CA ARG A 15 -21.00 -9.85 6.71
C ARG A 15 -21.41 -10.26 8.12
N THR A 16 -20.47 -10.53 9.02
CA THR A 16 -20.77 -10.89 10.43
C THR A 16 -21.03 -9.67 11.31
N LEU A 17 -20.77 -8.47 10.84
CA LEU A 17 -20.79 -7.26 11.64
C LEU A 17 -22.12 -6.50 11.54
N PRO A 18 -22.51 -5.78 12.59
CA PRO A 18 -23.63 -4.85 12.53
C PRO A 18 -23.29 -3.63 11.69
N ASP A 19 -24.33 -2.89 11.28
CA ASP A 19 -24.17 -1.60 10.60
C ASP A 19 -23.41 -0.62 11.48
N LYS A 20 -22.51 0.15 10.84
CA LYS A 20 -21.73 1.20 11.50
C LYS A 20 -20.90 0.75 12.69
N ALA A 21 -20.43 -0.50 12.66
CA ALA A 21 -19.53 -1.08 13.66
C ALA A 21 -18.23 -0.25 13.86
N PHE A 22 -17.74 0.39 12.80
CA PHE A 22 -16.52 1.18 12.79
C PHE A 22 -16.78 2.66 12.56
N ALA A 23 -15.93 3.51 13.15
CA ALA A 23 -15.99 4.94 12.91
C ALA A 23 -15.41 5.31 11.53
N ILE A 24 -14.27 4.71 11.16
CA ILE A 24 -13.58 4.96 9.91
C ILE A 24 -13.07 3.63 9.34
N ALA A 25 -13.38 3.38 8.06
CA ALA A 25 -12.68 2.36 7.28
C ALA A 25 -11.64 3.01 6.36
N ILE A 26 -10.41 2.47 6.34
CA ILE A 26 -9.34 2.89 5.43
C ILE A 26 -8.99 1.68 4.55
N ALA A 27 -9.40 1.72 3.29
CA ALA A 27 -9.20 0.63 2.35
C ALA A 27 -8.19 0.99 1.26
N ASP A 28 -7.29 0.05 0.97
CA ASP A 28 -6.34 0.11 -0.17
C ASP A 28 -6.47 -1.18 -0.99
N PRO A 29 -7.62 -1.37 -1.68
CA PRO A 29 -7.87 -2.60 -2.40
C PRO A 29 -7.01 -2.70 -3.67
N PRO A 30 -6.83 -3.91 -4.23
CA PRO A 30 -6.21 -4.09 -5.54
C PRO A 30 -6.98 -3.33 -6.62
N TYR A 31 -6.24 -2.78 -7.59
CA TYR A 31 -6.87 -1.93 -8.64
C TYR A 31 -7.25 -2.71 -9.90
N GLY A 32 -6.87 -4.00 -10.01
CA GLY A 32 -7.19 -4.85 -11.15
C GLY A 32 -6.40 -4.50 -12.42
N GLY A 33 -5.24 -3.86 -12.29
CA GLY A 33 -4.44 -3.39 -13.42
C GLY A 33 -3.34 -4.34 -13.90
N ALA A 34 -2.90 -5.27 -13.06
CA ALA A 34 -1.73 -6.10 -13.36
C ALA A 34 -1.96 -7.14 -14.47
N GLY A 35 -3.22 -7.50 -14.76
CA GLY A 35 -3.59 -8.46 -15.81
C GLY A 35 -4.26 -7.87 -17.04
N ASN A 36 -4.55 -6.58 -17.08
CA ASN A 36 -5.27 -5.95 -18.19
C ASN A 36 -4.30 -5.32 -19.20
N GLU A 37 -3.95 -6.06 -20.26
CA GLU A 37 -3.30 -5.51 -21.46
C GLU A 37 -4.14 -4.45 -22.21
N LYS A 38 -5.32 -4.08 -21.71
CA LYS A 38 -6.30 -3.19 -22.38
C LYS A 38 -6.40 -1.77 -21.83
N LEU A 39 -5.61 -1.39 -20.86
CA LEU A 39 -5.46 0.03 -20.49
C LEU A 39 -4.31 0.67 -21.29
N ASP A 40 -4.31 0.50 -22.60
CA ASP A 40 -3.52 1.26 -23.57
C ASP A 40 -4.05 2.70 -23.64
N GLY A 41 -3.75 3.46 -22.62
CA GLY A 41 -4.13 4.86 -22.51
C GLY A 41 -3.45 5.52 -21.31
N GLY A 42 -2.10 5.42 -21.19
CA GLY A 42 -1.32 6.29 -20.31
C GLY A 42 -0.78 5.70 -19.01
N GLY A 43 -0.64 4.38 -18.88
CA GLY A 43 0.12 3.76 -17.79
C GLY A 43 1.22 2.86 -18.37
N GLY A 44 2.49 3.14 -18.07
CA GLY A 44 3.64 2.51 -18.70
C GLY A 44 3.62 1.00 -18.69
N SER A 45 3.32 0.41 -19.82
CA SER A 45 3.57 -0.99 -20.14
C SER A 45 5.05 -1.33 -19.94
N VAL A 46 5.36 -2.26 -19.04
CA VAL A 46 6.68 -2.87 -18.94
C VAL A 46 6.77 -3.92 -20.05
N ASN A 47 6.95 -3.49 -21.29
CA ASN A 47 7.30 -4.40 -22.37
C ASN A 47 8.74 -4.87 -22.20
N ALA A 48 8.89 -6.08 -21.69
CA ALA A 48 10.09 -6.87 -21.92
C ALA A 48 9.99 -7.48 -23.31
N SER A 49 10.24 -6.70 -24.36
CA SER A 49 10.54 -7.21 -25.68
C SER A 49 11.77 -6.49 -26.24
N THR A 50 12.76 -7.28 -26.52
CA THR A 50 13.89 -6.97 -27.39
C THR A 50 13.39 -6.39 -28.72
N GLY A 51 13.36 -5.08 -28.83
CA GLY A 51 13.05 -4.38 -30.07
C GLY A 51 14.03 -3.23 -30.26
N THR A 52 15.00 -3.39 -31.15
CA THR A 52 15.88 -2.34 -31.64
C THR A 52 15.07 -1.19 -32.20
N ARG A 53 15.04 -0.07 -31.48
CA ARG A 53 14.53 1.20 -32.00
C ARG A 53 15.60 1.82 -32.88
N LYS A 54 15.37 1.81 -34.18
CA LYS A 54 16.09 2.71 -35.11
C LYS A 54 15.57 4.12 -34.87
N THR A 55 16.34 4.96 -34.20
CA THR A 55 16.10 6.40 -34.16
C THR A 55 17.09 7.06 -35.12
N SER A 56 16.57 7.64 -36.19
CA SER A 56 17.27 8.66 -36.94
C SER A 56 17.23 9.96 -36.13
N ALA A 57 18.35 10.35 -35.56
CA ALA A 57 18.54 11.66 -34.95
C ALA A 57 19.61 12.44 -35.71
N PRO A 58 19.46 13.76 -35.90
CA PRO A 58 20.44 14.58 -36.58
C PRO A 58 21.66 14.84 -35.68
N ALA A 59 22.80 15.04 -36.33
CA ALA A 59 24.10 15.22 -35.71
C ALA A 59 24.15 16.50 -34.85
N GLY A 60 24.52 16.33 -33.58
CA GLY A 60 24.90 17.40 -32.67
C GLY A 60 25.74 16.80 -31.53
N GLY A 61 27.00 17.19 -31.43
CA GLY A 61 28.02 16.58 -30.59
C GLY A 61 27.72 16.64 -29.10
N GLY A 62 27.79 15.49 -28.45
CA GLY A 62 27.70 15.34 -27.01
C GLY A 62 28.51 14.13 -26.55
N ARG A 63 29.32 14.30 -25.53
CA ARG A 63 30.37 13.43 -24.98
C ARG A 63 29.87 11.99 -24.76
N HIS A 64 30.57 11.02 -25.34
CA HIS A 64 30.45 9.61 -25.04
C HIS A 64 30.87 9.29 -23.61
N TYR A 65 29.91 8.89 -22.77
CA TYR A 65 30.21 8.12 -21.57
C TYR A 65 30.17 6.62 -21.92
N THR A 66 31.33 6.02 -22.07
CA THR A 66 31.47 4.57 -22.15
C THR A 66 31.24 3.96 -20.78
N PHE A 67 30.07 3.36 -20.58
CA PHE A 67 29.84 2.51 -19.42
C PHE A 67 30.63 1.21 -19.62
N GLY A 68 31.69 1.04 -18.83
CA GLY A 68 32.50 -0.17 -18.79
C GLY A 68 31.66 -1.41 -18.49
N LEU A 69 31.84 -2.44 -19.31
CA LEU A 69 31.25 -3.77 -19.13
C LEU A 69 31.65 -4.35 -17.76
N ARG A 70 30.79 -4.22 -16.78
CA ARG A 70 30.96 -4.89 -15.47
C ARG A 70 30.71 -6.40 -15.64
N LYS A 71 31.68 -7.19 -15.22
CA LYS A 71 31.65 -8.66 -15.15
C LYS A 71 30.30 -9.14 -14.59
N LYS A 72 29.67 -10.11 -15.28
CA LYS A 72 28.44 -10.78 -14.86
C LYS A 72 28.60 -11.34 -13.44
N ASN A 73 27.97 -10.71 -12.46
CA ASN A 73 27.91 -11.21 -11.11
C ASN A 73 26.80 -12.23 -11.02
N ARG A 74 27.07 -13.46 -10.57
CA ARG A 74 26.12 -14.59 -10.44
C ARG A 74 24.85 -14.26 -9.63
N ASN A 75 24.88 -13.19 -8.83
CA ASN A 75 23.74 -12.74 -8.02
C ASN A 75 22.64 -12.01 -8.80
N TYR A 76 22.82 -11.73 -10.09
CA TYR A 76 21.85 -11.00 -10.90
C TYR A 76 20.68 -11.88 -11.39
N THR A 77 20.92 -13.18 -11.54
CA THR A 77 19.90 -14.17 -11.93
C THR A 77 18.89 -14.42 -10.83
N ASN A 78 19.34 -14.51 -9.57
CA ASN A 78 18.45 -14.72 -8.43
C ASN A 78 17.51 -13.52 -8.18
N ARG A 79 17.96 -12.29 -8.44
CA ARG A 79 17.09 -11.09 -8.32
C ARG A 79 16.04 -10.99 -9.41
N ARG A 80 16.32 -11.51 -10.63
CA ARG A 80 15.32 -11.55 -11.71
C ARG A 80 14.23 -12.58 -11.39
N ASN A 81 14.61 -13.77 -10.95
CA ASN A 81 13.66 -14.83 -10.60
C ASN A 81 12.74 -14.40 -9.46
N LEU A 82 13.30 -13.75 -8.40
CA LEU A 82 12.51 -13.21 -7.30
C LEU A 82 11.52 -12.11 -7.76
N GLY A 83 11.94 -11.26 -8.70
CA GLY A 83 11.06 -10.26 -9.30
C GLY A 83 9.92 -10.87 -10.11
N ASP A 84 10.17 -11.97 -10.80
CA ASP A 84 9.17 -12.68 -11.60
C ASP A 84 8.18 -13.46 -10.72
N GLU A 85 8.63 -14.04 -9.62
CA GLU A 85 7.76 -14.69 -8.61
C GLU A 85 6.84 -13.66 -7.93
N ILE A 86 7.38 -12.52 -7.52
CA ILE A 86 6.58 -11.43 -6.93
C ILE A 86 5.56 -10.91 -7.95
N ARG A 87 5.93 -10.76 -9.23
CA ARG A 87 5.00 -10.34 -10.28
C ARG A 87 3.88 -11.35 -10.51
N LYS A 88 4.19 -12.65 -10.56
CA LYS A 88 3.17 -13.68 -10.66
C LYS A 88 2.18 -13.62 -9.50
N LYS A 89 2.71 -13.52 -8.30
CA LYS A 89 1.90 -13.39 -7.08
C LYS A 89 0.99 -12.14 -7.12
N ILE A 90 1.49 -11.00 -7.61
CA ILE A 90 0.70 -9.78 -7.79
C ILE A 90 -0.44 -10.00 -8.79
N VAL A 91 -0.18 -10.63 -9.92
CA VAL A 91 -1.21 -10.90 -10.94
C VAL A 91 -2.32 -11.80 -10.40
N GLU A 92 -2.00 -12.74 -9.51
CA GLU A 92 -2.97 -13.66 -8.93
C GLU A 92 -3.98 -12.97 -7.99
N TRP A 93 -3.55 -11.97 -7.23
CA TRP A 93 -4.44 -11.29 -6.27
C TRP A 93 -4.89 -9.88 -6.71
N ASP A 94 -4.31 -9.30 -7.78
CA ASP A 94 -4.69 -7.96 -8.25
C ASP A 94 -6.01 -8.00 -9.03
N THR A 95 -7.07 -8.37 -8.31
CA THR A 95 -8.45 -8.33 -8.81
C THR A 95 -9.19 -7.22 -8.08
N ALA A 96 -9.74 -6.27 -8.85
CA ALA A 96 -10.52 -5.19 -8.27
C ALA A 96 -11.73 -5.74 -7.50
N PRO A 97 -12.07 -5.19 -6.33
CA PRO A 97 -13.26 -5.59 -5.58
C PRO A 97 -14.54 -5.35 -6.39
N ASP A 98 -15.53 -6.18 -6.15
CA ASP A 98 -16.84 -6.04 -6.72
C ASP A 98 -17.72 -5.00 -5.98
N GLU A 99 -18.94 -4.77 -6.45
CA GLU A 99 -19.90 -3.85 -5.83
C GLU A 99 -20.29 -4.30 -4.41
N GLU A 100 -20.30 -5.60 -4.13
CA GLU A 100 -20.67 -6.12 -2.82
C GLU A 100 -19.66 -5.72 -1.74
N PHE A 101 -18.36 -5.73 -2.07
CA PHE A 101 -17.33 -5.23 -1.18
C PHE A 101 -17.58 -3.78 -0.76
N PHE A 102 -17.85 -2.89 -1.70
CA PHE A 102 -18.11 -1.48 -1.40
C PHE A 102 -19.40 -1.30 -0.60
N LYS A 103 -20.46 -2.04 -0.94
CA LYS A 103 -21.72 -2.02 -0.19
C LYS A 103 -21.51 -2.40 1.27
N GLU A 104 -20.79 -3.48 1.53
CA GLU A 104 -20.48 -3.92 2.89
C GLU A 104 -19.55 -2.94 3.61
N LEU A 105 -18.52 -2.40 2.94
CA LEU A 105 -17.62 -1.40 3.50
C LEU A 105 -18.40 -0.16 3.96
N PHE A 106 -19.33 0.33 3.12
CA PHE A 106 -20.19 1.47 3.46
C PHE A 106 -21.19 1.12 4.58
N ARG A 107 -21.66 -0.12 4.64
CA ARG A 107 -22.58 -0.59 5.68
C ARG A 107 -21.90 -0.62 7.05
N VAL A 108 -20.73 -1.25 7.15
CA VAL A 108 -20.06 -1.49 8.45
C VAL A 108 -19.31 -0.28 8.99
N SER A 109 -19.07 0.77 8.21
CA SER A 109 -18.33 1.95 8.65
C SER A 109 -19.13 3.25 8.48
N ARG A 110 -18.89 4.22 9.39
CA ARG A 110 -19.52 5.54 9.32
C ARG A 110 -18.89 6.41 8.24
N ASN A 111 -17.56 6.43 8.20
CA ASN A 111 -16.77 7.14 7.21
C ASN A 111 -15.78 6.21 6.53
N GLN A 112 -15.40 6.56 5.30
CA GLN A 112 -14.49 5.77 4.50
C GLN A 112 -13.39 6.64 3.90
N ILE A 113 -12.19 6.06 3.75
CA ILE A 113 -11.07 6.55 2.96
C ILE A 113 -10.66 5.41 2.04
N ILE A 114 -10.79 5.57 0.72
CA ILE A 114 -10.58 4.50 -0.26
C ILE A 114 -9.51 4.93 -1.24
N TRP A 115 -8.33 4.30 -1.17
CA TRP A 115 -7.23 4.51 -2.10
C TRP A 115 -7.55 3.94 -3.48
N GLY A 116 -7.01 4.57 -4.52
CA GLY A 116 -7.22 4.11 -5.89
C GLY A 116 -8.66 4.21 -6.38
N ALA A 117 -9.52 5.00 -5.74
CA ALA A 117 -10.93 5.10 -6.08
C ALA A 117 -11.19 5.60 -7.50
N ASN A 118 -10.20 6.19 -8.16
CA ASN A 118 -10.26 6.55 -9.58
C ASN A 118 -10.27 5.33 -10.52
N TYR A 119 -9.97 4.14 -10.03
CA TYR A 119 -10.02 2.88 -10.78
C TYR A 119 -11.36 2.15 -10.63
N PHE A 120 -12.19 2.56 -9.67
CA PHE A 120 -13.46 1.89 -9.39
C PHE A 120 -14.63 2.66 -10.00
N PRO A 121 -15.47 2.01 -10.83
CA PRO A 121 -16.71 2.60 -11.30
C PRO A 121 -17.67 2.81 -10.12
N ASN A 122 -18.61 3.72 -10.28
CA ASN A 122 -19.71 3.94 -9.33
C ASN A 122 -19.32 4.52 -7.95
N MET A 123 -18.12 5.10 -7.81
CA MET A 123 -17.80 5.86 -6.61
C MET A 123 -18.64 7.13 -6.53
N PRO A 124 -19.30 7.42 -5.39
CA PRO A 124 -20.09 8.62 -5.24
C PRO A 124 -19.26 9.89 -5.42
N PRO A 125 -19.85 11.00 -5.90
CA PRO A 125 -19.17 12.28 -5.87
C PRO A 125 -18.73 12.66 -4.47
N THR A 126 -17.54 13.23 -4.32
CA THR A 126 -17.04 13.71 -3.03
C THR A 126 -16.42 15.09 -3.14
N ARG A 127 -16.61 15.89 -2.10
CA ARG A 127 -15.92 17.16 -1.93
C ARG A 127 -14.54 16.97 -1.30
N CYS A 128 -14.40 15.99 -0.43
CA CYS A 128 -13.18 15.70 0.30
C CYS A 128 -12.47 14.50 -0.29
N PHE A 129 -11.34 14.72 -0.89
CA PHE A 129 -10.43 13.66 -1.34
C PHE A 129 -9.02 13.96 -0.86
N VAL A 130 -8.19 12.94 -0.84
CA VAL A 130 -6.77 13.06 -0.49
C VAL A 130 -5.90 12.75 -1.69
N VAL A 131 -4.90 13.59 -1.92
CA VAL A 131 -3.82 13.32 -2.87
C VAL A 131 -2.54 13.07 -2.07
N TRP A 132 -1.98 11.88 -2.18
CA TRP A 132 -0.64 11.62 -1.69
C TRP A 132 0.37 11.89 -2.81
N ARG A 133 1.08 13.02 -2.72
CA ARG A 133 2.19 13.34 -3.60
C ARG A 133 3.45 12.62 -3.11
N LYS A 134 3.99 11.75 -3.95
CA LYS A 134 5.18 10.97 -3.65
C LYS A 134 6.44 11.78 -3.92
N LEU A 135 7.11 12.23 -2.87
CA LEU A 135 8.39 12.92 -3.01
C LEU A 135 9.44 11.95 -3.60
N SER A 136 10.39 12.48 -4.36
CA SER A 136 11.46 11.72 -5.03
C SER A 136 11.03 10.83 -6.20
N ILE A 137 9.78 10.94 -6.65
CA ILE A 137 9.30 10.31 -7.88
C ILE A 137 9.15 11.39 -8.94
N SER A 138 9.83 11.23 -10.08
CA SER A 138 9.75 12.15 -11.23
C SER A 138 8.87 11.59 -12.34
N GLU A 139 8.49 12.44 -13.30
CA GLU A 139 7.69 12.08 -14.48
C GLU A 139 8.30 10.94 -15.32
N ASN A 140 9.63 10.79 -15.26
CA ASN A 140 10.33 9.73 -16.00
C ASN A 140 10.37 8.37 -15.27
N PHE A 141 9.73 8.29 -14.10
CA PHE A 141 9.65 7.04 -13.34
C PHE A 141 8.41 6.24 -13.77
N SER A 142 8.50 4.90 -13.75
CA SER A 142 7.34 4.02 -14.02
C SER A 142 6.27 4.02 -12.91
N MET A 143 6.61 4.60 -11.75
CA MET A 143 5.69 4.73 -10.62
C MET A 143 4.94 6.07 -10.70
N ALA A 144 3.64 6.06 -10.47
CA ALA A 144 2.84 7.30 -10.40
C ALA A 144 3.36 8.26 -9.32
N MET A 145 3.49 9.54 -9.66
CA MET A 145 3.94 10.61 -8.75
C MET A 145 2.95 10.92 -7.63
N ALA A 146 1.68 10.58 -7.83
CA ALA A 146 0.61 10.81 -6.86
C ALA A 146 -0.35 9.63 -6.81
N GLU A 147 -0.96 9.42 -5.65
CA GLU A 147 -2.10 8.53 -5.48
C GLU A 147 -3.29 9.32 -4.95
N TYR A 148 -4.47 8.91 -5.38
CA TYR A 148 -5.75 9.51 -5.03
C TYR A 148 -6.49 8.60 -4.05
N ALA A 149 -7.05 9.20 -2.99
CA ALA A 149 -8.02 8.54 -2.13
C ALA A 149 -9.33 9.33 -2.10
N TRP A 150 -10.42 8.64 -2.40
CA TRP A 150 -11.77 9.12 -2.18
C TRP A 150 -12.09 9.10 -0.69
N THR A 151 -12.86 10.07 -0.19
CA THR A 151 -13.36 10.02 1.19
C THR A 151 -14.83 10.38 1.26
N SER A 152 -15.53 9.86 2.27
CA SER A 152 -16.93 10.22 2.58
C SER A 152 -17.07 11.49 3.42
N PHE A 153 -15.97 12.12 3.81
CA PHE A 153 -16.00 13.31 4.67
C PHE A 153 -16.48 14.55 3.92
N GLY A 154 -17.20 15.43 4.61
CA GLY A 154 -17.74 16.67 4.05
C GLY A 154 -16.79 17.87 4.06
N THR A 155 -15.49 17.68 4.35
CA THR A 155 -14.49 18.76 4.41
C THR A 155 -13.87 19.06 3.05
N ASN A 156 -12.92 19.99 2.97
CA ASN A 156 -12.19 20.27 1.74
C ASN A 156 -11.14 19.17 1.47
N ALA A 157 -10.82 19.01 0.17
CA ALA A 157 -9.74 18.12 -0.27
C ALA A 157 -8.39 18.50 0.38
N LYS A 158 -7.53 17.50 0.58
CA LYS A 158 -6.23 17.65 1.23
C LYS A 158 -5.12 17.01 0.40
N VAL A 159 -3.92 17.57 0.51
CA VAL A 159 -2.70 17.02 -0.08
C VAL A 159 -1.75 16.64 1.05
N PHE A 160 -1.15 15.47 0.93
CA PHE A 160 -0.07 15.01 1.79
C PHE A 160 1.17 14.68 0.97
N GLU A 161 2.34 15.08 1.45
CA GLU A 161 3.60 14.89 0.74
C GLU A 161 4.57 14.07 1.60
N CYS A 162 4.96 12.92 1.10
CA CYS A 162 6.07 12.15 1.67
C CYS A 162 6.66 11.19 0.63
N ALA A 163 7.89 10.75 0.86
CA ALA A 163 8.50 9.72 0.03
C ALA A 163 7.79 8.36 0.22
N PRO A 164 7.71 7.50 -0.81
CA PRO A 164 7.07 6.19 -0.71
C PRO A 164 7.67 5.27 0.37
N GLN A 165 8.93 5.47 0.72
CA GLN A 165 9.63 4.70 1.75
C GLN A 165 9.40 5.28 3.17
N GLY A 166 8.80 6.48 3.28
CA GLY A 166 8.67 7.19 4.56
C GLY A 166 10.02 7.56 5.14
N ASP A 167 10.04 7.78 6.46
CA ASP A 167 11.27 8.08 7.21
C ASP A 167 12.02 6.80 7.62
N GLN A 168 11.41 5.64 7.44
CA GLN A 168 11.96 4.35 7.86
C GLN A 168 12.47 3.57 6.66
N LYS A 169 13.74 3.18 6.73
CA LYS A 169 14.35 2.22 5.79
C LYS A 169 13.92 0.78 6.10
N ASP A 170 12.68 0.59 6.51
CA ASP A 170 12.13 -0.74 6.71
C ASP A 170 12.19 -1.51 5.40
N LEU A 171 12.64 -2.75 5.49
CA LEU A 171 12.60 -3.67 4.38
C LEU A 171 11.16 -3.79 3.91
N ARG A 172 10.87 -3.28 2.71
CA ARG A 172 9.58 -3.46 2.08
C ARG A 172 9.41 -4.94 1.76
N PHE A 173 8.39 -5.55 2.32
CA PHE A 173 8.03 -6.94 2.04
C PHE A 173 6.72 -7.04 1.26
N HIS A 174 5.88 -6.00 1.33
CA HIS A 174 4.65 -5.92 0.56
C HIS A 174 4.83 -4.99 -0.66
N PRO A 175 4.38 -5.38 -1.86
CA PRO A 175 4.63 -4.64 -3.09
C PRO A 175 4.03 -3.23 -3.09
N THR A 176 2.84 -3.08 -2.53
CA THR A 176 2.12 -1.80 -2.44
C THR A 176 2.21 -1.14 -1.06
N GLN A 177 3.20 -1.51 -0.25
CA GLN A 177 3.37 -0.98 1.11
C GLN A 177 3.38 0.55 1.14
N LYS A 178 2.39 1.14 1.81
CA LYS A 178 2.31 2.58 2.07
C LYS A 178 3.05 2.95 3.37
N PRO A 179 3.59 4.18 3.46
CA PRO A 179 4.29 4.64 4.67
C PRO A 179 3.37 4.74 5.89
N VAL A 180 3.86 4.37 7.08
CA VAL A 180 3.14 4.57 8.35
C VAL A 180 2.76 6.04 8.55
N LYS A 181 3.67 6.97 8.19
CA LYS A 181 3.46 8.42 8.28
C LYS A 181 2.24 8.91 7.49
N LEU A 182 1.94 8.29 6.35
CA LEU A 182 0.73 8.59 5.58
C LEU A 182 -0.52 8.26 6.39
N TYR A 183 -0.58 7.08 6.99
CA TYR A 183 -1.72 6.68 7.84
C TYR A 183 -1.81 7.50 9.12
N GLN A 184 -0.68 7.83 9.76
CA GLN A 184 -0.68 8.74 10.91
C GLN A 184 -1.30 10.09 10.55
N TRP A 185 -0.90 10.65 9.39
CA TRP A 185 -1.46 11.91 8.92
C TRP A 185 -2.98 11.80 8.62
N LEU A 186 -3.42 10.68 8.00
CA LEU A 186 -4.85 10.45 7.77
C LEU A 186 -5.62 10.42 9.09
N LEU A 187 -5.17 9.62 10.04
CA LEU A 187 -5.83 9.48 11.34
C LEU A 187 -5.85 10.81 12.11
N SER A 188 -4.75 11.57 12.12
CA SER A 188 -4.70 12.88 12.76
C SER A 188 -5.64 13.94 12.13
N ASN A 189 -6.03 13.76 10.84
CA ASN A 189 -6.92 14.70 10.15
C ASN A 189 -8.39 14.29 10.17
N PHE A 190 -8.68 12.99 10.28
CA PHE A 190 -10.01 12.46 10.06
C PHE A 190 -10.58 11.66 11.24
N ALA A 191 -9.74 11.12 12.12
CA ALA A 191 -10.17 10.38 13.29
C ALA A 191 -10.28 11.28 14.55
N LYS A 192 -11.11 10.84 15.49
CA LYS A 192 -11.33 11.45 16.78
C LYS A 192 -11.05 10.44 17.89
N GLU A 193 -10.75 10.92 19.07
CA GLU A 193 -10.59 10.08 20.25
C GLU A 193 -11.80 9.13 20.43
N GLY A 194 -11.53 7.87 20.69
CA GLY A 194 -12.54 6.81 20.80
C GLY A 194 -13.02 6.20 19.49
N ASP A 195 -12.54 6.68 18.33
CA ASP A 195 -12.85 6.06 17.05
C ASP A 195 -12.17 4.69 16.93
N THR A 196 -12.90 3.71 16.39
CA THR A 196 -12.35 2.42 15.96
C THR A 196 -12.07 2.45 14.46
N ILE A 197 -10.84 2.11 14.08
CA ILE A 197 -10.35 2.10 12.71
C ILE A 197 -10.45 0.69 12.14
N PHE A 198 -10.98 0.56 10.93
CA PHE A 198 -11.06 -0.70 10.18
C PHE A 198 -10.23 -0.64 8.90
N ASP A 199 -9.40 -1.65 8.68
CA ASP A 199 -8.67 -1.83 7.43
C ASP A 199 -8.98 -3.22 6.86
N PRO A 200 -9.81 -3.30 5.81
CA PRO A 200 -10.22 -4.60 5.25
C PRO A 200 -9.11 -5.35 4.51
N MET A 201 -8.04 -4.66 4.11
CA MET A 201 -6.94 -5.23 3.31
C MET A 201 -5.60 -4.66 3.78
N MET A 202 -5.23 -4.98 5.03
CA MET A 202 -4.16 -4.28 5.76
C MET A 202 -2.74 -4.53 5.23
N GLY A 203 -2.53 -5.55 4.39
CA GLY A 203 -1.25 -5.85 3.74
C GLY A 203 -0.06 -5.80 4.69
N SER A 204 0.73 -4.74 4.58
CA SER A 204 1.92 -4.52 5.43
C SER A 204 1.62 -4.04 6.85
N GLN A 205 0.36 -3.83 7.22
CA GLN A 205 -0.11 -3.32 8.51
C GLN A 205 0.39 -1.91 8.89
N SER A 206 0.71 -1.08 7.90
CA SER A 206 1.11 0.30 8.16
C SER A 206 0.02 1.13 8.83
N SER A 207 -1.25 0.88 8.49
CA SER A 207 -2.44 1.46 9.13
C SER A 207 -2.56 1.05 10.59
N ARG A 208 -2.32 -0.24 10.91
CA ARG A 208 -2.32 -0.79 12.28
C ARG A 208 -1.27 -0.13 13.16
N ILE A 209 -0.03 0.00 12.64
CA ILE A 209 1.07 0.67 13.35
C ILE A 209 0.72 2.13 13.62
N ALA A 210 0.14 2.83 12.64
CA ALA A 210 -0.27 4.21 12.79
C ALA A 210 -1.37 4.37 13.85
N ALA A 211 -2.39 3.51 13.83
CA ALA A 211 -3.48 3.49 14.80
C ALA A 211 -2.96 3.25 16.23
N ASN A 212 -2.05 2.27 16.38
CA ASN A 212 -1.41 1.98 17.67
C ASN A 212 -0.66 3.20 18.22
N ARG A 213 0.17 3.85 17.41
CA ARG A 213 0.96 5.03 17.83
C ARG A 213 0.11 6.23 18.21
N LEU A 214 -1.10 6.33 17.69
CA LEU A 214 -2.04 7.42 17.96
C LEU A 214 -3.13 7.05 18.97
N GLY A 215 -3.11 5.84 19.52
CA GLY A 215 -4.04 5.42 20.58
C GLY A 215 -5.43 5.02 20.10
N PHE A 216 -5.61 4.70 18.82
CA PHE A 216 -6.90 4.26 18.28
C PHE A 216 -7.11 2.74 18.40
N ASP A 217 -8.33 2.33 18.67
CA ASP A 217 -8.74 0.94 18.49
C ASP A 217 -8.71 0.58 17.01
N TYR A 218 -8.27 -0.65 16.70
CA TYR A 218 -8.03 -1.09 15.33
C TYR A 218 -8.53 -2.50 15.11
N VAL A 219 -9.17 -2.70 13.96
CA VAL A 219 -9.51 -4.02 13.41
C VAL A 219 -9.02 -4.11 11.97
N GLY A 220 -8.46 -5.24 11.57
CA GLY A 220 -7.98 -5.43 10.19
C GLY A 220 -8.05 -6.86 9.71
N CYS A 221 -8.19 -7.02 8.39
CA CYS A 221 -8.16 -8.30 7.69
C CYS A 221 -7.01 -8.34 6.67
N GLU A 222 -6.46 -9.53 6.46
CA GLU A 222 -5.50 -9.84 5.41
C GLU A 222 -5.70 -11.28 4.98
N ILE A 223 -5.94 -11.50 3.70
CA ILE A 223 -6.22 -12.83 3.17
C ILE A 223 -4.94 -13.64 2.93
N ASP A 224 -3.86 -12.98 2.48
CA ASP A 224 -2.57 -13.66 2.25
C ASP A 224 -1.88 -13.93 3.58
N LYS A 225 -1.75 -15.21 3.91
CA LYS A 225 -1.14 -15.66 5.17
C LYS A 225 0.30 -15.19 5.34
N GLU A 226 1.08 -15.12 4.27
CA GLU A 226 2.48 -14.67 4.34
C GLU A 226 2.56 -13.18 4.65
N TYR A 227 1.72 -12.35 4.01
CA TYR A 227 1.64 -10.93 4.31
C TYR A 227 1.06 -10.66 5.71
N PHE A 228 0.07 -11.45 6.12
CA PHE A 228 -0.47 -11.39 7.49
C PHE A 228 0.62 -11.61 8.53
N ASP A 229 1.38 -12.71 8.43
CA ASP A 229 2.42 -13.06 9.40
C ASP A 229 3.55 -12.02 9.44
N LYS A 230 4.08 -11.63 8.26
CA LYS A 230 5.12 -10.59 8.17
C LYS A 230 4.65 -9.24 8.69
N GLY A 231 3.39 -8.91 8.48
CA GLY A 231 2.77 -7.70 9.02
C GLY A 231 2.68 -7.73 10.53
N CYS A 232 2.28 -8.86 11.12
CA CYS A 232 2.26 -9.05 12.57
C CYS A 232 3.65 -8.95 13.19
N GLU A 233 4.67 -9.60 12.59
CA GLU A 233 6.06 -9.48 13.04
C GLU A 233 6.55 -8.02 12.98
N ARG A 234 6.22 -7.30 11.90
CA ARG A 234 6.55 -5.87 11.77
C ARG A 234 5.87 -5.02 12.84
N PHE A 235 4.60 -5.29 13.13
CA PHE A 235 3.85 -4.59 14.17
C PHE A 235 4.48 -4.80 15.54
N GLU A 236 4.74 -6.05 15.93
CA GLU A 236 5.38 -6.37 17.20
C GLU A 236 6.74 -5.68 17.35
N LYS A 237 7.55 -5.70 16.30
CA LYS A 237 8.84 -5.01 16.28
C LYS A 237 8.71 -3.50 16.45
N GLN A 238 7.77 -2.86 15.73
CA GLN A 238 7.67 -1.40 15.68
C GLN A 238 6.87 -0.77 16.82
N CYS A 239 5.97 -1.53 17.44
CA CYS A 239 5.09 -1.05 18.50
C CYS A 239 5.50 -1.57 19.88
N HIS A 240 6.08 -2.77 19.96
CA HIS A 240 6.40 -3.42 21.23
C HIS A 240 7.89 -3.77 21.38
N GLY A 241 8.72 -3.51 20.37
CA GLY A 241 10.15 -3.82 20.39
C GLY A 241 10.45 -5.33 20.36
N ILE A 242 9.46 -6.17 20.03
CA ILE A 242 9.61 -7.63 20.04
C ILE A 242 10.20 -8.10 18.71
N ILE A 243 11.30 -8.82 18.75
CA ILE A 243 11.98 -9.40 17.58
C ILE A 243 12.01 -10.91 17.72
N LYS A 244 11.44 -11.62 16.74
CA LYS A 244 11.49 -13.08 16.66
C LYS A 244 12.79 -13.52 15.99
N MET A 245 13.55 -14.39 16.65
CA MET A 245 14.82 -14.94 16.16
C MET A 245 14.59 -16.17 15.28
N ASN A 246 15.58 -16.50 14.43
CA ASN A 246 15.50 -17.67 13.54
C ASN A 246 15.36 -19.02 14.27
N ASN A 247 15.78 -19.10 15.52
CA ASN A 247 15.64 -20.28 16.38
C ASN A 247 14.27 -20.36 17.10
N GLY A 248 13.39 -19.41 16.88
CA GLY A 248 12.06 -19.33 17.51
C GLY A 248 12.00 -18.50 18.79
N ASP A 249 13.14 -18.11 19.36
CA ASP A 249 13.19 -17.25 20.55
C ASP A 249 12.73 -15.84 20.22
N THR A 250 12.27 -15.11 21.23
CA THR A 250 11.91 -13.70 21.13
C THR A 250 12.83 -12.85 22.00
N ILE A 251 13.27 -11.72 21.45
CA ILE A 251 14.02 -10.69 22.16
C ILE A 251 13.16 -9.42 22.22
N THR A 252 13.04 -8.82 23.40
CA THR A 252 12.42 -7.49 23.54
C THR A 252 13.54 -6.45 23.53
N GLN A 253 13.52 -5.59 22.51
CA GLN A 253 14.40 -4.44 22.45
C GLN A 253 13.79 -3.31 23.29
N THR A 254 14.36 -3.02 24.44
CA THR A 254 13.97 -1.87 25.25
C THR A 254 14.23 -0.61 24.43
N GLN A 255 13.18 0.18 24.13
CA GLN A 255 13.36 1.50 23.56
C GLN A 255 14.04 2.36 24.64
N LEU A 256 15.25 2.83 24.35
CA LEU A 256 15.85 3.92 25.12
C LEU A 256 15.03 5.16 24.77
N GLU A 257 14.27 5.66 25.74
CA GLU A 257 13.67 6.98 25.68
C GLU A 257 14.82 8.01 25.67
N PHE A 258 14.95 8.75 24.58
CA PHE A 258 15.83 9.92 24.46
C PHE A 258 15.00 11.19 24.53
#